data_da46b6f0843fbfae0ae9cc482ec779cc
#
_entry.id   da46b6f0843fbfae0ae9cc482ec779cc
#
_cell.length_a   1.000
_cell.length_b   1.000
_cell.length_c   1.000
_cell.angle_alpha   90.00
_cell.angle_beta   90.00
_cell.angle_gamma   90.00
#
_symmetry.space_group_name_H-M   'P 1'
#
loop_
_entity.id
_entity.type
_entity.pdbx_description
1 polymer ?
#
loop_
_entity_poly.entity_id
_entity_poly.type
_entity_poly.pdbx_seq_one_letter_code
_entity_poly.pdbx_strand_id
1 'polypeptide(L)'
;MIRVTFHKKDHKLVSFEMTGHAGFGEYGEDIVCAGVSALAITTVNSIEKLAGYQPIVDVDEVEGGYLYLEVVRDVIEVQAQTTQILLNSLLLGLEGIQEEYPNYLTIQVD
;
A
#
# COMPACT_ATOMS: atom_id res chain seq x y z
N MET A 1 -15.13 3.03 -4.21
CA MET A 1 -14.13 3.88 -3.51
C MET A 1 -13.05 3.00 -2.89
N ILE A 2 -11.82 3.24 -3.26
CA ILE A 2 -10.67 2.57 -2.66
C ILE A 2 -10.27 3.36 -1.42
N ARG A 3 -10.06 2.67 -0.32
CA ARG A 3 -9.60 3.26 0.94
C ARG A 3 -8.28 2.64 1.34
N VAL A 4 -7.30 3.51 1.62
CA VAL A 4 -6.00 3.08 2.08
C VAL A 4 -5.72 3.77 3.41
N THR A 5 -5.42 2.98 4.44
CA THR A 5 -5.07 3.50 5.75
C THR A 5 -3.66 3.08 6.09
N PHE A 6 -2.80 4.04 6.35
CA PHE A 6 -1.45 3.81 6.84
C PHE A 6 -1.43 4.05 8.35
N HIS A 7 -0.69 3.22 9.06
CA HIS A 7 -0.48 3.39 10.50
C HIS A 7 0.97 3.73 10.77
N LYS A 8 1.18 4.75 11.61
CA LYS A 8 2.50 5.15 12.08
C LYS A 8 2.70 4.75 13.53
N LYS A 9 3.94 4.43 13.87
CA LYS A 9 4.39 4.27 15.24
C LYS A 9 5.79 4.86 15.35
N ASP A 10 5.98 5.78 16.31
CA ASP A 10 7.24 6.49 16.48
C ASP A 10 7.71 7.16 15.18
N HIS A 11 6.78 7.82 14.49
CA HIS A 11 7.00 8.56 13.23
C HIS A 11 7.35 7.69 12.02
N LYS A 12 7.23 6.37 12.15
CA LYS A 12 7.52 5.43 11.05
C LYS A 12 6.26 4.74 10.60
N LEU A 13 6.16 4.49 9.30
CA LEU A 13 5.05 3.72 8.74
C LEU A 13 5.27 2.25 9.10
N VAL A 14 4.30 1.65 9.79
CA VAL A 14 4.42 0.25 10.25
C VAL A 14 3.46 -0.69 9.54
N SER A 15 2.38 -0.19 8.97
CA SER A 15 1.44 -1.01 8.22
C SER A 15 0.58 -0.17 7.29
N PHE A 16 -0.03 -0.82 6.31
CA PHE A 16 -1.12 -0.22 5.56
C PHE A 16 -2.19 -1.27 5.26
N GLU A 17 -3.42 -0.80 5.14
CA GLU A 17 -4.56 -1.62 4.76
C GLU A 17 -5.25 -0.95 3.58
N MET A 18 -5.58 -1.76 2.58
CA MET A 18 -6.23 -1.28 1.37
C MET A 18 -7.51 -2.08 1.15
N THR A 19 -8.62 -1.37 0.97
CA THR A 19 -9.93 -2.00 0.76
C THR A 19 -10.64 -1.36 -0.42
N GLY A 20 -11.60 -2.09 -1.00
CA GLY A 20 -12.48 -1.55 -2.01
C GLY A 20 -11.91 -1.52 -3.43
N HIS A 21 -10.81 -2.22 -3.71
CA HIS A 21 -10.17 -2.17 -5.02
C HIS A 21 -10.56 -3.33 -5.94
N ALA A 22 -11.77 -3.83 -5.81
CA ALA A 22 -12.24 -5.01 -6.55
C ALA A 22 -12.66 -4.76 -8.01
N GLY A 23 -12.43 -3.62 -8.54
CA GLY A 23 -12.27 -3.41 -9.96
C GLY A 23 -13.43 -3.67 -10.95
N PHE A 24 -14.67 -3.47 -10.54
CA PHE A 24 -15.78 -3.44 -11.50
C PHE A 24 -16.52 -2.12 -11.36
N GLY A 25 -16.11 -1.13 -12.10
CA GLY A 25 -16.67 0.18 -11.96
C GLY A 25 -16.59 0.99 -13.24
N GLU A 26 -16.85 2.25 -13.11
CA GLU A 26 -16.70 3.20 -14.19
C GLU A 26 -15.23 3.27 -14.63
N TYR A 27 -15.01 3.78 -15.83
CA TYR A 27 -13.69 3.89 -16.45
C TYR A 27 -12.62 4.50 -15.53
N GLY A 28 -12.94 5.60 -14.84
CA GLY A 28 -12.00 6.24 -13.92
C GLY A 28 -11.67 5.39 -12.71
N GLU A 29 -12.65 4.65 -12.20
CA GLU A 29 -12.47 3.74 -11.08
C GLU A 29 -11.56 2.57 -11.44
N ASP A 30 -11.70 2.03 -12.65
CA ASP A 30 -10.84 0.93 -13.13
C ASP A 30 -9.39 1.38 -13.29
N ILE A 31 -9.16 2.58 -13.80
CA ILE A 31 -7.82 3.15 -13.93
C ILE A 31 -7.18 3.33 -12.55
N VAL A 32 -7.92 3.87 -11.60
CA VAL A 32 -7.45 4.08 -10.24
C VAL A 32 -7.14 2.74 -9.59
N CYS A 33 -8.02 1.77 -9.72
CA CYS A 33 -7.82 0.43 -9.18
C CYS A 33 -6.54 -0.20 -9.73
N ALA A 34 -6.32 -0.13 -11.04
CA ALA A 34 -5.12 -0.66 -11.67
C ALA A 34 -3.85 0.04 -11.15
N GLY A 35 -3.87 1.37 -11.07
CA GLY A 35 -2.73 2.14 -10.58
C GLY A 35 -2.41 1.84 -9.13
N VAL A 36 -3.41 1.85 -8.29
CA VAL A 36 -3.27 1.56 -6.85
C VAL A 36 -2.75 0.14 -6.63
N SER A 37 -3.31 -0.83 -7.35
CA SER A 37 -2.88 -2.22 -7.25
C SER A 37 -1.43 -2.40 -7.70
N ALA A 38 -1.04 -1.77 -8.80
CA ALA A 38 0.34 -1.86 -9.30
C ALA A 38 1.32 -1.29 -8.27
N LEU A 39 1.02 -0.14 -7.69
CA LEU A 39 1.88 0.48 -6.66
C LEU A 39 1.98 -0.40 -5.42
N ALA A 40 0.86 -0.91 -4.93
CA ALA A 40 0.83 -1.72 -3.71
C ALA A 40 1.56 -3.05 -3.90
N ILE A 41 1.30 -3.77 -4.96
CA ILE A 41 1.95 -5.05 -5.25
C ILE A 41 3.44 -4.85 -5.47
N THR A 42 3.83 -3.80 -6.20
CA THR A 42 5.25 -3.47 -6.39
C THR A 42 5.91 -3.19 -5.04
N THR A 43 5.24 -2.51 -4.13
CA THR A 43 5.79 -2.23 -2.80
C THR A 43 6.02 -3.51 -2.01
N VAL A 44 5.06 -4.44 -2.01
CA VAL A 44 5.22 -5.75 -1.36
C VAL A 44 6.43 -6.49 -1.93
N ASN A 45 6.51 -6.58 -3.26
CA ASN A 45 7.61 -7.27 -3.92
C ASN A 45 8.94 -6.59 -3.68
N SER A 46 8.96 -5.26 -3.64
CA SER A 46 10.17 -4.49 -3.40
C SER A 46 10.71 -4.69 -2.00
N ILE A 47 9.84 -4.78 -0.99
CA ILE A 47 10.30 -5.07 0.37
C ILE A 47 10.96 -6.45 0.41
N GLU A 48 10.36 -7.46 -0.21
CA GLU A 48 10.96 -8.79 -0.27
C GLU A 48 12.31 -8.79 -0.98
N LYS A 49 12.40 -8.14 -2.12
CA LYS A 49 13.59 -8.20 -2.99
C LYS A 49 14.64 -7.17 -2.66
N LEU A 50 14.27 -5.98 -2.25
CA LEU A 50 15.20 -4.87 -2.02
C LEU A 50 15.54 -4.69 -0.54
N ALA A 51 14.57 -4.85 0.35
CA ALA A 51 14.85 -4.85 1.78
C ALA A 51 15.30 -6.23 2.28
N GLY A 52 14.95 -7.30 1.58
CA GLY A 52 15.50 -8.63 1.82
C GLY A 52 14.83 -9.42 2.94
N TYR A 53 13.55 -9.16 3.21
CA TYR A 53 12.78 -9.98 4.15
C TYR A 53 11.31 -10.03 3.70
N GLN A 54 10.55 -10.97 4.25
CA GLN A 54 9.13 -11.07 3.95
C GLN A 54 8.33 -10.27 4.96
N PRO A 55 7.61 -9.21 4.53
CA PRO A 55 6.66 -8.53 5.40
C PRO A 55 5.47 -9.44 5.69
N ILE A 56 4.68 -9.09 6.69
CA ILE A 56 3.42 -9.78 6.98
C ILE A 56 2.40 -9.25 5.97
N VAL A 57 1.82 -10.14 5.17
CA VAL A 57 0.86 -9.78 4.12
C VAL A 57 -0.38 -10.65 4.25
N ASP A 58 -1.53 -10.03 4.19
CA ASP A 58 -2.82 -10.70 4.17
C ASP A 58 -3.64 -10.16 3.01
N VAL A 59 -4.18 -11.05 2.20
CA VAL A 59 -5.02 -10.71 1.05
C VAL A 59 -6.29 -11.56 1.08
N ASP A 60 -7.39 -11.00 0.58
CA ASP A 60 -8.60 -11.77 0.35
C ASP A 60 -8.57 -12.31 -1.08
N GLU A 61 -8.22 -13.58 -1.22
CA GLU A 61 -8.11 -14.25 -2.51
C GLU A 61 -9.45 -14.67 -3.09
N VAL A 62 -10.48 -14.76 -2.25
CA VAL A 62 -11.79 -15.23 -2.69
C VAL A 62 -12.59 -14.11 -3.33
N GLU A 63 -12.68 -12.98 -2.65
CA GLU A 63 -13.46 -11.83 -3.14
C GLU A 63 -12.58 -10.76 -3.78
N GLY A 64 -11.29 -10.75 -3.47
CA GLY A 64 -10.38 -9.68 -3.85
C GLY A 64 -10.67 -8.41 -3.06
N GLY A 65 -10.04 -7.31 -3.44
CA GLY A 65 -10.34 -6.01 -2.87
C GLY A 65 -9.82 -5.75 -1.48
N TYR A 66 -8.93 -6.60 -0.95
CA TYR A 66 -8.34 -6.41 0.37
C TYR A 66 -6.85 -6.76 0.33
N LEU A 67 -6.03 -5.88 0.87
CA LEU A 67 -4.60 -6.10 1.05
C LEU A 67 -4.16 -5.43 2.35
N TYR A 68 -3.48 -6.18 3.18
CA TYR A 68 -2.87 -5.68 4.41
C TYR A 68 -1.38 -6.01 4.39
N LEU A 69 -0.55 -5.06 4.76
CA LEU A 69 0.88 -5.25 4.92
C LEU A 69 1.34 -4.68 6.24
N GLU A 70 2.15 -5.44 6.96
CA GLU A 70 2.78 -4.99 8.20
C GLU A 70 4.28 -5.29 8.16
N VAL A 71 5.08 -4.33 8.62
CA VAL A 71 6.53 -4.49 8.69
C VAL A 71 6.90 -5.45 9.81
N VAL A 72 8.01 -6.16 9.64
CA VAL A 72 8.57 -7.03 10.68
C VAL A 72 9.57 -6.19 11.48
N ARG A 73 9.46 -6.24 12.81
CA ARG A 73 10.32 -5.44 13.69
C ARG A 73 11.72 -6.02 13.86
N ASP A 74 11.84 -7.33 13.73
CA ASP A 74 13.09 -8.06 13.96
C ASP A 74 13.91 -8.12 12.68
N VAL A 75 14.28 -6.96 12.18
CA VAL A 75 15.13 -6.81 10.99
C VAL A 75 16.29 -5.87 11.31
N ILE A 76 17.37 -5.97 10.54
CA ILE A 76 18.51 -5.08 10.75
C ILE A 76 18.19 -3.66 10.25
N GLU A 77 19.00 -2.69 10.69
CA GLU A 77 18.73 -1.27 10.46
C GLU A 77 18.59 -0.93 8.96
N VAL A 78 19.47 -1.48 8.12
CA VAL A 78 19.40 -1.18 6.68
C VAL A 78 18.10 -1.70 6.06
N GLN A 79 17.58 -2.83 6.51
CA GLN A 79 16.31 -3.35 6.05
C GLN A 79 15.16 -2.44 6.50
N ALA A 80 15.20 -1.98 7.73
CA ALA A 80 14.19 -1.06 8.26
C ALA A 80 14.20 0.26 7.50
N GLN A 81 15.35 0.82 7.21
CA GLN A 81 15.48 2.07 6.45
C GLN A 81 14.95 1.92 5.03
N THR A 82 15.32 0.84 4.34
CA THR A 82 14.85 0.56 2.99
C THR A 82 13.33 0.42 2.98
N THR A 83 12.77 -0.28 3.95
CA THR A 83 11.33 -0.45 4.08
C THR A 83 10.61 0.90 4.21
N GLN A 84 11.15 1.83 5.03
CA GLN A 84 10.55 3.15 5.18
C GLN A 84 10.58 3.95 3.89
N ILE A 85 11.66 3.86 3.13
CA ILE A 85 11.74 4.51 1.81
C ILE A 85 10.66 3.96 0.88
N LEU A 86 10.49 2.64 0.83
CA LEU A 86 9.51 2.01 -0.04
C LEU A 86 8.07 2.34 0.37
N LEU A 87 7.77 2.34 1.67
CA LEU A 87 6.43 2.68 2.16
C LEU A 87 6.10 4.15 1.93
N ASN A 88 7.06 5.04 2.14
CA ASN A 88 6.86 6.47 1.86
C ASN A 88 6.72 6.72 0.35
N SER A 89 7.43 5.99 -0.49
CA SER A 89 7.26 6.05 -1.93
C SER A 89 5.85 5.63 -2.35
N LEU A 90 5.33 4.56 -1.74
CA LEU A 90 3.95 4.13 -1.98
C LEU A 90 2.96 5.24 -1.60
N LEU A 91 3.12 5.83 -0.42
CA LEU A 91 2.24 6.90 0.04
C LEU A 91 2.27 8.09 -0.92
N LEU A 92 3.46 8.51 -1.36
CA LEU A 92 3.59 9.60 -2.33
C LEU A 92 2.88 9.28 -3.65
N GLY A 93 3.03 8.06 -4.16
CA GLY A 93 2.37 7.64 -5.39
C GLY A 93 0.86 7.62 -5.25
N LEU A 94 0.36 7.12 -4.13
CA LEU A 94 -1.08 7.11 -3.86
C LEU A 94 -1.65 8.53 -3.71
N GLU A 95 -0.92 9.42 -3.06
CA GLU A 95 -1.32 10.83 -2.94
C GLU A 95 -1.42 11.50 -4.31
N GLY A 96 -0.51 11.17 -5.23
CA GLY A 96 -0.58 11.67 -6.61
C GLY A 96 -1.82 11.18 -7.34
N ILE A 97 -2.19 9.91 -7.16
CA ILE A 97 -3.42 9.37 -7.74
C ILE A 97 -4.65 10.04 -7.13
N GLN A 98 -4.67 10.20 -5.82
CA GLN A 98 -5.79 10.84 -5.12
C GLN A 98 -6.01 12.28 -5.60
N GLU A 99 -4.93 13.00 -5.86
CA GLU A 99 -5.02 14.38 -6.35
C GLU A 99 -5.76 14.46 -7.68
N GLU A 100 -5.52 13.53 -8.59
CA GLU A 100 -6.20 13.49 -9.89
C GLU A 100 -7.57 12.82 -9.83
N TYR A 101 -7.76 11.87 -8.92
CA TYR A 101 -8.99 11.07 -8.85
C TYR A 101 -9.57 11.06 -7.44
N PRO A 102 -9.90 12.23 -6.87
CA PRO A 102 -10.32 12.30 -5.46
C PRO A 102 -11.63 11.57 -5.15
N ASN A 103 -12.43 11.29 -6.18
CA ASN A 103 -13.71 10.59 -5.98
C ASN A 103 -13.54 9.07 -5.90
N TYR A 104 -12.35 8.56 -6.19
CA TYR A 104 -12.13 7.11 -6.28
C TYR A 104 -11.12 6.58 -5.27
N LEU A 105 -10.38 7.44 -4.59
CA LEU A 105 -9.33 7.04 -3.65
C LEU A 105 -9.31 7.96 -2.44
N THR A 106 -9.37 7.34 -1.25
CA THR A 106 -9.24 8.04 0.02
C THR A 106 -8.06 7.47 0.79
N ILE A 107 -7.21 8.33 1.29
CA ILE A 107 -6.01 7.96 2.04
C ILE A 107 -6.12 8.55 3.44
N GLN A 108 -5.84 7.72 4.45
CA GLN A 108 -5.78 8.12 5.83
C GLN A 108 -4.43 7.69 6.41
N VAL A 109 -3.80 8.56 7.18
CA VAL A 109 -2.55 8.25 7.90
C VAL A 109 -2.82 8.49 9.39
N ASP A 110 -2.76 7.44 10.16
CA ASP A 110 -3.00 7.49 11.62
C ASP A 110 -1.71 7.66 12.42
#